data_eddc2c15eb685b5682c7c8012f19267d
#
_entry.id   eddc2c15eb685b5682c7c8012f19267d
#
_cell.length_a   1.000
_cell.length_b   1.000
_cell.length_c   1.000
_cell.angle_alpha   90.00
_cell.angle_beta   90.00
_cell.angle_gamma   90.00
#
_symmetry.space_group_name_H-M   'P 1'
#
loop_
_entity.id
_entity.type
_entity.pdbx_description
1 polymer ?
#
loop_
_entity_poly.entity_id
_entity_poly.type
_entity_poly.pdbx_seq_one_letter_code
_entity_poly.pdbx_strand_id
1 'polypeptide(L)'
;MSLRMIVLGSGAGGGFPQWNCRCPVCSLAWDGDPRVKARTQSSIAVETGDGHWTLFNASPDLRSQILATRQIQPTGLRETPISAVALTNGDVDHVDGLITLRERSPFTVYATSQISAVLDANPIFGVLARDVVSRRTVELGKPFSIDDATIEFFGAPGKVPLYLETENLTIGDTSGDTVGAVVKKDGKRLVYIPGCAFVNDDVLARVEGADLLLFDGTVFEDDEMQRAGVGVKTGRRMGHVPISGPDGSLDAFKAVKVSRKVYIHINNTNPILIEGSPERRAVEARGWEVSEDGLEIAAGEAASVHDRGSTAA
;
A
#
# COMPACT_ATOMS: atom_id res chain seq x y z
N MET A 1 -24.59 -1.19 -0.99
CA MET A 1 -23.41 -2.11 -0.91
C MET A 1 -22.36 -1.39 -0.09
N SER A 2 -21.48 -2.05 0.62
CA SER A 2 -20.40 -1.39 1.40
C SER A 2 -19.14 -1.26 0.55
N LEU A 3 -18.32 -0.23 0.78
CA LEU A 3 -17.01 -0.11 0.13
C LEU A 3 -16.13 -1.29 0.60
N ARG A 4 -15.79 -2.20 -0.32
CA ARG A 4 -14.99 -3.40 -0.08
C ARG A 4 -13.58 -3.23 -0.62
N MET A 5 -12.59 -3.73 0.12
CA MET A 5 -11.21 -3.75 -0.31
C MET A 5 -10.50 -5.03 0.15
N ILE A 6 -9.45 -5.39 -0.56
CA ILE A 6 -8.60 -6.56 -0.28
C ILE A 6 -7.15 -6.08 -0.30
N VAL A 7 -6.38 -6.44 0.73
CA VAL A 7 -4.93 -6.30 0.71
C VAL A 7 -4.36 -7.41 -0.16
N LEU A 8 -3.79 -7.06 -1.31
CA LEU A 8 -3.16 -8.03 -2.21
C LEU A 8 -1.76 -8.38 -1.72
N GLY A 9 -1.03 -7.38 -1.26
CA GLY A 9 0.27 -7.50 -0.65
C GLY A 9 0.46 -6.44 0.43
N SER A 10 1.12 -6.79 1.51
CA SER A 10 1.28 -5.93 2.69
C SER A 10 2.74 -5.58 3.02
N GLY A 11 3.72 -6.20 2.35
CA GLY A 11 5.14 -5.91 2.51
C GLY A 11 5.60 -4.68 1.73
N ALA A 12 6.68 -4.05 2.15
CA ALA A 12 7.38 -3.03 1.37
C ALA A 12 8.19 -3.64 0.22
N GLY A 13 8.93 -2.83 -0.51
CA GLY A 13 9.76 -3.28 -1.62
C GLY A 13 10.67 -4.46 -1.26
N GLY A 14 10.64 -5.50 -2.08
CA GLY A 14 11.34 -6.77 -1.86
C GLY A 14 10.54 -7.83 -1.12
N GLY A 15 9.37 -7.49 -0.56
CA GLY A 15 8.50 -8.43 0.16
C GLY A 15 9.09 -8.97 1.47
N PHE A 16 8.40 -9.92 2.08
CA PHE A 16 8.84 -10.58 3.31
C PHE A 16 8.58 -12.10 3.26
N PRO A 17 9.60 -12.97 3.52
CA PRO A 17 11.00 -12.60 3.70
C PRO A 17 11.61 -12.06 2.39
N GLN A 18 12.53 -11.10 2.51
CA GLN A 18 13.24 -10.60 1.34
C GLN A 18 14.24 -11.65 0.84
N TRP A 19 14.30 -11.87 -0.48
CA TRP A 19 14.98 -12.98 -1.14
C TRP A 19 16.48 -13.15 -0.77
N ASN A 20 17.16 -12.07 -0.41
CA ASN A 20 18.59 -12.03 -0.08
C ASN A 20 18.86 -11.66 1.39
N CYS A 21 17.86 -11.75 2.28
CA CYS A 21 17.96 -11.26 3.66
C CYS A 21 17.82 -12.39 4.69
N ARG A 22 18.70 -12.38 5.69
CA ARG A 22 18.68 -13.21 6.89
C ARG A 22 18.73 -12.33 8.15
N CYS A 23 18.14 -11.15 8.14
CA CYS A 23 17.94 -10.36 9.36
C CYS A 23 17.11 -11.16 10.38
N PRO A 24 17.08 -10.75 11.66
CA PRO A 24 16.36 -11.50 12.69
C PRO A 24 14.91 -11.82 12.33
N VAL A 25 14.19 -10.90 11.67
CA VAL A 25 12.78 -11.10 11.27
C VAL A 25 12.66 -12.02 10.06
N CYS A 26 13.47 -11.82 8.99
CA CYS A 26 13.46 -12.70 7.82
C CYS A 26 13.88 -14.12 8.16
N SER A 27 14.81 -14.31 9.08
CA SER A 27 15.24 -15.64 9.52
C SER A 27 14.09 -16.46 10.07
N LEU A 28 13.20 -15.84 10.86
CA LEU A 28 12.00 -16.52 11.36
C LEU A 28 11.14 -17.07 10.21
N ALA A 29 10.93 -16.29 9.17
CA ALA A 29 10.14 -16.71 8.01
C ALA A 29 10.82 -17.85 7.23
N TRP A 30 12.13 -17.74 6.97
CA TRP A 30 12.90 -18.79 6.30
C TRP A 30 12.95 -20.10 7.10
N ASP A 31 12.90 -20.00 8.42
CA ASP A 31 12.96 -21.16 9.32
C ASP A 31 11.57 -21.71 9.65
N GLY A 32 10.50 -21.14 9.08
CA GLY A 32 9.12 -21.61 9.22
C GLY A 32 8.50 -21.32 10.60
N ASP A 33 8.94 -20.25 11.26
CA ASP A 33 8.37 -19.86 12.56
C ASP A 33 6.90 -19.42 12.39
N PRO A 34 5.95 -20.03 13.13
CA PRO A 34 4.52 -19.76 12.98
C PRO A 34 4.10 -18.34 13.39
N ARG A 35 4.96 -17.58 14.06
CA ARG A 35 4.69 -16.20 14.47
C ARG A 35 4.79 -15.19 13.33
N VAL A 36 5.30 -15.60 12.19
CA VAL A 36 5.44 -14.74 11.02
C VAL A 36 4.77 -15.37 9.81
N LYS A 37 4.21 -14.53 8.94
CA LYS A 37 3.62 -14.94 7.67
C LYS A 37 4.31 -14.19 6.54
N ALA A 38 4.63 -14.87 5.45
CA ALA A 38 5.18 -14.23 4.26
C ALA A 38 4.24 -13.11 3.75
N ARG A 39 4.82 -12.07 3.16
CA ARG A 39 4.13 -10.92 2.58
C ARG A 39 4.65 -10.65 1.19
N THR A 40 3.76 -10.50 0.23
CA THR A 40 4.08 -9.93 -1.07
C THR A 40 4.11 -8.40 -0.99
N GLN A 41 4.67 -7.75 -2.02
CA GLN A 41 4.86 -6.30 -2.04
C GLN A 41 3.53 -5.55 -2.15
N SER A 42 3.48 -4.36 -1.55
CA SER A 42 2.26 -3.62 -1.24
C SER A 42 1.39 -3.26 -2.45
N SER A 43 0.15 -3.71 -2.38
CA SER A 43 -0.92 -3.36 -3.31
C SER A 43 -2.26 -3.67 -2.66
N ILE A 44 -3.31 -2.93 -3.01
CA ILE A 44 -4.68 -3.23 -2.61
C ILE A 44 -5.62 -3.26 -3.82
N ALA A 45 -6.69 -4.03 -3.74
CA ALA A 45 -7.81 -3.98 -4.68
C ALA A 45 -9.02 -3.37 -3.98
N VAL A 46 -9.71 -2.43 -4.62
CA VAL A 46 -10.94 -1.81 -4.12
C VAL A 46 -12.06 -2.08 -5.14
N GLU A 47 -13.21 -2.55 -4.67
CA GLU A 47 -14.39 -2.76 -5.51
C GLU A 47 -15.04 -1.40 -5.85
N THR A 48 -14.71 -0.89 -7.05
CA THR A 48 -15.16 0.43 -7.52
C THR A 48 -16.50 0.39 -8.23
N GLY A 49 -16.88 -0.76 -8.83
CA GLY A 49 -18.18 -1.03 -9.44
C GLY A 49 -18.69 -2.42 -9.07
N ASP A 50 -19.85 -2.80 -9.52
CA ASP A 50 -20.40 -4.16 -9.32
C ASP A 50 -19.53 -5.19 -10.05
N GLY A 51 -18.74 -5.94 -9.30
CA GLY A 51 -17.76 -6.90 -9.82
C GLY A 51 -16.54 -6.27 -10.51
N HIS A 52 -16.39 -4.94 -10.47
CA HIS A 52 -15.23 -4.21 -11.02
C HIS A 52 -14.28 -3.76 -9.90
N TRP A 53 -13.01 -4.01 -10.11
CA TRP A 53 -11.96 -3.75 -9.13
C TRP A 53 -10.90 -2.79 -9.67
N THR A 54 -10.57 -1.79 -8.87
CA THR A 54 -9.41 -0.92 -9.10
C THR A 54 -8.26 -1.38 -8.23
N LEU A 55 -7.11 -1.63 -8.84
CA LEU A 55 -5.87 -1.85 -8.10
C LEU A 55 -5.26 -0.50 -7.69
N PHE A 56 -4.86 -0.36 -6.45
CA PHE A 56 -3.97 0.72 -6.02
C PHE A 56 -2.57 0.15 -5.93
N ASN A 57 -1.73 0.60 -6.84
CA ASN A 57 -0.41 0.06 -7.18
C ASN A 57 -0.46 -1.32 -7.85
N ALA A 58 0.58 -1.61 -8.61
CA ALA A 58 0.79 -2.88 -9.28
C ALA A 58 2.19 -3.38 -8.92
N SER A 59 2.29 -4.20 -7.88
CA SER A 59 3.56 -4.71 -7.38
C SER A 59 4.16 -5.77 -8.32
N PRO A 60 5.47 -6.03 -8.26
CA PRO A 60 6.10 -7.14 -9.00
C PRO A 60 5.45 -8.50 -8.76
N ASP A 61 4.78 -8.67 -7.61
CA ASP A 61 4.08 -9.89 -7.22
C ASP A 61 2.65 -10.00 -7.76
N LEU A 62 2.20 -9.04 -8.59
CA LEU A 62 0.80 -8.92 -9.02
C LEU A 62 0.23 -10.22 -9.59
N ARG A 63 1.02 -10.98 -10.38
CA ARG A 63 0.55 -12.27 -10.90
C ARG A 63 0.19 -13.24 -9.78
N SER A 64 1.04 -13.37 -8.76
CA SER A 64 0.79 -14.25 -7.61
C SER A 64 -0.40 -13.75 -6.79
N GLN A 65 -0.51 -12.43 -6.63
CA GLN A 65 -1.62 -11.76 -5.95
C GLN A 65 -2.97 -12.04 -6.64
N ILE A 66 -3.03 -11.96 -7.98
CA ILE A 66 -4.25 -12.32 -8.75
C ILE A 66 -4.59 -13.81 -8.55
N LEU A 67 -3.59 -14.70 -8.61
CA LEU A 67 -3.82 -16.13 -8.43
C LEU A 67 -4.34 -16.47 -7.03
N ALA A 68 -3.93 -15.73 -6.01
CA ALA A 68 -4.38 -15.92 -4.62
C ALA A 68 -5.74 -15.27 -4.31
N THR A 69 -6.21 -14.29 -5.12
CA THR A 69 -7.37 -13.46 -4.81
C THR A 69 -8.52 -13.76 -5.77
N ARG A 70 -9.47 -14.59 -5.33
CA ARG A 70 -10.57 -15.08 -6.18
C ARG A 70 -11.39 -13.96 -6.81
N GLN A 71 -11.59 -12.85 -6.11
CA GLN A 71 -12.44 -11.73 -6.52
C GLN A 71 -11.91 -10.98 -7.77
N ILE A 72 -10.61 -11.07 -8.03
CA ILE A 72 -9.97 -10.42 -9.19
C ILE A 72 -9.48 -11.43 -10.24
N GLN A 73 -9.85 -12.72 -10.11
CA GLN A 73 -9.57 -13.73 -11.12
C GLN A 73 -10.48 -13.59 -12.34
N PRO A 74 -10.03 -14.03 -13.53
CA PRO A 74 -10.89 -14.03 -14.73
C PRO A 74 -12.15 -14.88 -14.53
N THR A 75 -13.28 -14.39 -15.03
CA THR A 75 -14.57 -15.09 -15.00
C THR A 75 -14.95 -15.68 -16.35
N GLY A 76 -14.25 -15.30 -17.43
CA GLY A 76 -14.49 -15.75 -18.79
C GLY A 76 -13.21 -15.80 -19.62
N LEU A 77 -13.37 -16.06 -20.93
CA LEU A 77 -12.26 -16.17 -21.86
C LEU A 77 -11.65 -14.79 -22.13
N ARG A 78 -10.42 -14.54 -21.61
CA ARG A 78 -9.72 -13.25 -21.73
C ARG A 78 -10.48 -12.08 -21.11
N GLU A 79 -11.25 -12.32 -20.08
CA GLU A 79 -11.91 -11.32 -19.26
C GLU A 79 -11.11 -11.05 -17.98
N THR A 80 -11.30 -9.87 -17.41
CA THR A 80 -10.73 -9.50 -16.12
C THR A 80 -11.68 -8.55 -15.40
N PRO A 81 -11.91 -8.73 -14.10
CA PRO A 81 -12.65 -7.76 -13.30
C PRO A 81 -11.82 -6.50 -12.97
N ILE A 82 -10.52 -6.47 -13.30
CA ILE A 82 -9.66 -5.31 -13.07
C ILE A 82 -9.97 -4.25 -14.14
N SER A 83 -10.69 -3.18 -13.76
CA SER A 83 -11.07 -2.08 -14.64
C SER A 83 -10.05 -0.94 -14.66
N ALA A 84 -9.26 -0.80 -13.57
CA ALA A 84 -8.31 0.29 -13.43
C ALA A 84 -7.12 -0.07 -12.53
N VAL A 85 -6.03 0.70 -12.72
CA VAL A 85 -4.88 0.74 -11.82
C VAL A 85 -4.61 2.20 -11.46
N ALA A 86 -4.61 2.54 -10.18
CA ALA A 86 -4.33 3.86 -9.63
C ALA A 86 -2.96 3.83 -8.93
N LEU A 87 -2.01 4.65 -9.39
CA LEU A 87 -0.63 4.61 -8.90
C LEU A 87 -0.39 5.70 -7.86
N THR A 88 0.20 5.33 -6.72
CA THR A 88 0.52 6.27 -5.64
C THR A 88 1.94 6.82 -5.69
N ASN A 89 2.84 6.16 -6.38
CA ASN A 89 4.18 6.65 -6.72
C ASN A 89 4.75 5.88 -7.92
N GLY A 90 5.98 6.19 -8.33
CA GLY A 90 6.66 5.56 -9.45
C GLY A 90 7.73 4.53 -9.04
N ASP A 91 7.82 4.12 -7.77
CA ASP A 91 8.79 3.12 -7.33
C ASP A 91 8.49 1.74 -7.93
N VAL A 92 9.53 0.91 -8.09
CA VAL A 92 9.46 -0.41 -8.73
C VAL A 92 8.41 -1.31 -8.09
N ASP A 93 8.33 -1.32 -6.78
CA ASP A 93 7.36 -2.12 -6.02
C ASP A 93 5.90 -1.66 -6.20
N HIS A 94 5.67 -0.49 -6.82
CA HIS A 94 4.34 0.03 -7.11
C HIS A 94 3.95 0.01 -8.59
N VAL A 95 4.92 -0.09 -9.51
CA VAL A 95 4.62 0.04 -10.95
C VAL A 95 5.01 -1.18 -11.79
N ASP A 96 5.96 -2.03 -11.35
CA ASP A 96 6.51 -3.11 -12.18
C ASP A 96 5.46 -4.15 -12.58
N GLY A 97 4.49 -4.40 -11.71
CA GLY A 97 3.37 -5.32 -11.99
C GLY A 97 2.49 -4.91 -13.17
N LEU A 98 2.55 -3.67 -13.64
CA LEU A 98 1.88 -3.25 -14.87
C LEU A 98 2.32 -4.10 -16.05
N ILE A 99 3.56 -4.57 -16.09
CA ILE A 99 4.11 -5.42 -17.15
C ILE A 99 3.37 -6.78 -17.20
N THR A 100 2.89 -7.27 -16.06
CA THR A 100 2.07 -8.48 -15.99
C THR A 100 0.74 -8.31 -16.73
N LEU A 101 0.19 -7.09 -16.79
CA LEU A 101 -1.11 -6.79 -17.43
C LEU A 101 -1.00 -6.53 -18.95
N ARG A 102 0.12 -6.85 -19.61
CA ARG A 102 0.35 -6.62 -21.04
C ARG A 102 -0.50 -7.47 -22.00
N GLU A 103 -1.32 -8.37 -21.48
CA GLU A 103 -2.05 -9.38 -22.27
C GLU A 103 -3.29 -8.83 -23.01
N ARG A 104 -3.32 -7.51 -23.28
CA ARG A 104 -4.32 -6.81 -24.09
C ARG A 104 -5.76 -6.86 -23.55
N SER A 105 -5.92 -6.97 -22.23
CA SER A 105 -7.20 -6.70 -21.59
C SER A 105 -7.37 -5.18 -21.38
N PRO A 106 -8.58 -4.62 -21.59
CA PRO A 106 -8.82 -3.20 -21.41
C PRO A 106 -8.83 -2.81 -19.93
N PHE A 107 -8.05 -1.79 -19.57
CA PHE A 107 -8.12 -1.12 -18.28
C PHE A 107 -7.56 0.31 -18.42
N THR A 108 -7.74 1.12 -17.38
CA THR A 108 -7.20 2.48 -17.35
C THR A 108 -6.16 2.63 -16.24
N VAL A 109 -4.99 3.21 -16.55
CA VAL A 109 -3.99 3.62 -15.56
C VAL A 109 -4.24 5.08 -15.19
N TYR A 110 -4.45 5.35 -13.90
CA TYR A 110 -4.58 6.69 -13.32
C TYR A 110 -3.32 7.04 -12.54
N ALA A 111 -2.72 8.17 -12.85
CA ALA A 111 -1.49 8.64 -12.21
C ALA A 111 -1.42 10.18 -12.27
N THR A 112 -0.61 10.78 -11.40
CA THR A 112 -0.24 12.21 -11.53
C THR A 112 0.61 12.43 -12.78
N SER A 113 0.85 13.69 -13.14
CA SER A 113 1.77 14.04 -14.24
C SER A 113 3.19 13.54 -13.97
N GLN A 114 3.66 13.60 -12.73
CA GLN A 114 4.98 13.14 -12.31
C GLN A 114 5.13 11.62 -12.48
N ILE A 115 4.19 10.85 -11.95
CA ILE A 115 4.18 9.38 -12.08
C ILE A 115 4.00 8.97 -13.55
N SER A 116 3.16 9.69 -14.32
CA SER A 116 2.99 9.45 -15.76
C SER A 116 4.30 9.67 -16.52
N ALA A 117 5.05 10.72 -16.18
CA ALA A 117 6.36 11.00 -16.79
C ALA A 117 7.37 9.88 -16.47
N VAL A 118 7.34 9.30 -15.27
CA VAL A 118 8.14 8.12 -14.91
C VAL A 118 7.83 6.95 -15.83
N LEU A 119 6.55 6.63 -16.06
CA LEU A 119 6.16 5.54 -16.96
C LEU A 119 6.57 5.82 -18.42
N ASP A 120 6.46 7.07 -18.88
CA ASP A 120 6.80 7.44 -20.25
C ASP A 120 8.33 7.47 -20.49
N ALA A 121 9.12 7.77 -19.47
CA ALA A 121 10.58 7.72 -19.51
C ALA A 121 11.15 6.30 -19.52
N ASN A 122 10.37 5.30 -19.13
CA ASN A 122 10.78 3.91 -19.07
C ASN A 122 10.12 3.10 -20.22
N PRO A 123 10.84 2.81 -21.30
CA PRO A 123 10.26 2.24 -22.54
C PRO A 123 9.62 0.87 -22.34
N ILE A 124 9.94 0.15 -21.27
CA ILE A 124 9.33 -1.15 -20.98
C ILE A 124 7.81 -1.05 -20.79
N PHE A 125 7.29 0.07 -20.26
CA PHE A 125 5.85 0.29 -20.11
C PHE A 125 5.13 0.56 -21.43
N GLY A 126 5.87 0.69 -22.55
CA GLY A 126 5.32 0.69 -23.91
C GLY A 126 4.72 -0.67 -24.32
N VAL A 127 4.98 -1.75 -23.55
CA VAL A 127 4.37 -3.07 -23.76
C VAL A 127 2.85 -3.04 -23.51
N LEU A 128 2.35 -2.09 -22.74
CA LEU A 128 0.91 -1.84 -22.57
C LEU A 128 0.35 -1.20 -23.83
N ALA A 129 -0.38 -1.97 -24.63
CA ALA A 129 -0.91 -1.56 -25.92
C ALA A 129 -1.83 -0.35 -25.78
N ARG A 130 -1.44 0.80 -26.32
CA ARG A 130 -2.16 2.10 -26.16
C ARG A 130 -3.52 2.15 -26.86
N ASP A 131 -3.81 1.20 -27.75
CA ASP A 131 -5.13 1.00 -28.36
C ASP A 131 -6.11 0.25 -27.44
N VAL A 132 -5.61 -0.33 -26.34
CA VAL A 132 -6.40 -1.13 -25.38
C VAL A 132 -6.32 -0.55 -23.98
N VAL A 133 -5.11 -0.16 -23.52
CA VAL A 133 -4.87 0.38 -22.19
C VAL A 133 -4.81 1.91 -22.24
N SER A 134 -5.77 2.55 -21.59
CA SER A 134 -5.82 4.01 -21.45
C SER A 134 -4.91 4.49 -20.34
N ARG A 135 -4.31 5.67 -20.49
CA ARG A 135 -3.61 6.39 -19.41
C ARG A 135 -4.30 7.73 -19.17
N ARG A 136 -4.63 8.01 -17.92
CA ARG A 136 -5.27 9.27 -17.51
C ARG A 136 -4.43 9.95 -16.44
N THR A 137 -3.98 11.14 -16.76
CA THR A 137 -3.34 12.04 -15.79
C THR A 137 -4.42 12.67 -14.92
N VAL A 138 -4.24 12.60 -13.60
CA VAL A 138 -5.14 13.19 -12.61
C VAL A 138 -4.42 14.31 -11.85
N GLU A 139 -5.20 15.32 -11.44
CA GLU A 139 -4.68 16.48 -10.70
C GLU A 139 -4.92 16.29 -9.20
N LEU A 140 -3.94 16.71 -8.39
CA LEU A 140 -4.06 16.67 -6.93
C LEU A 140 -5.23 17.54 -6.44
N GLY A 141 -5.98 17.03 -5.47
CA GLY A 141 -7.12 17.71 -4.87
C GLY A 141 -8.37 17.77 -5.77
N LYS A 142 -8.31 17.23 -7.00
CA LYS A 142 -9.48 17.16 -7.89
C LYS A 142 -10.07 15.75 -7.90
N PRO A 143 -11.32 15.59 -7.46
CA PRO A 143 -12.00 14.29 -7.53
C PRO A 143 -12.20 13.83 -8.98
N PHE A 144 -12.07 12.52 -9.19
CA PHE A 144 -12.40 11.83 -10.45
C PHE A 144 -13.14 10.53 -10.16
N SER A 145 -13.87 10.01 -11.14
CA SER A 145 -14.64 8.78 -10.98
C SER A 145 -13.96 7.59 -11.63
N ILE A 146 -14.00 6.46 -10.95
CA ILE A 146 -13.74 5.12 -11.50
C ILE A 146 -14.95 4.28 -11.14
N ASP A 147 -15.68 3.81 -12.14
CA ASP A 147 -16.97 3.14 -11.98
C ASP A 147 -17.90 3.94 -11.05
N ASP A 148 -18.39 3.36 -9.95
CA ASP A 148 -19.28 4.01 -8.97
C ASP A 148 -18.53 4.73 -7.83
N ALA A 149 -17.19 4.63 -7.80
CA ALA A 149 -16.38 5.26 -6.79
C ALA A 149 -15.89 6.65 -7.22
N THR A 150 -15.81 7.56 -6.26
CA THR A 150 -15.11 8.85 -6.41
C THR A 150 -13.75 8.75 -5.73
N ILE A 151 -12.70 9.10 -6.47
CA ILE A 151 -11.32 9.04 -5.98
C ILE A 151 -10.71 10.45 -6.03
N GLU A 152 -9.92 10.80 -5.04
CA GLU A 152 -9.15 12.03 -4.99
C GLU A 152 -7.72 11.70 -4.59
N PHE A 153 -6.74 12.10 -5.40
CA PHE A 153 -5.35 12.07 -5.02
C PHE A 153 -4.94 13.37 -4.32
N PHE A 154 -4.13 13.25 -3.30
CA PHE A 154 -3.51 14.37 -2.61
C PHE A 154 -2.01 14.12 -2.43
N GLY A 155 -1.21 15.17 -2.40
CA GLY A 155 0.23 15.04 -2.20
C GLY A 155 0.52 14.51 -0.79
N ALA A 156 1.10 13.32 -0.69
CA ALA A 156 1.66 12.82 0.55
C ALA A 156 3.13 13.27 0.63
N PRO A 157 3.61 13.75 1.79
CA PRO A 157 5.03 14.06 1.95
C PRO A 157 5.89 12.85 1.58
N GLY A 158 6.66 12.95 0.50
CA GLY A 158 7.39 11.82 -0.05
C GLY A 158 8.69 12.24 -0.74
N LYS A 159 9.13 11.47 -1.69
CA LYS A 159 10.31 11.72 -2.52
C LYS A 159 10.12 11.14 -3.92
N VAL A 160 11.01 11.48 -4.83
CA VAL A 160 11.10 10.81 -6.14
C VAL A 160 11.46 9.33 -5.98
N PRO A 161 11.10 8.47 -6.97
CA PRO A 161 11.51 7.06 -7.00
C PRO A 161 13.01 6.86 -6.80
N LEU A 162 13.39 5.74 -6.19
CA LEU A 162 14.78 5.45 -5.83
C LEU A 162 15.77 5.62 -6.99
N TYR A 163 15.42 5.16 -8.18
CA TYR A 163 16.26 5.23 -9.37
C TYR A 163 16.34 6.62 -10.02
N LEU A 164 15.56 7.58 -9.53
CA LEU A 164 15.62 9.00 -9.89
C LEU A 164 16.26 9.86 -8.80
N GLU A 165 16.70 9.27 -7.67
CA GLU A 165 17.40 10.00 -6.62
C GLU A 165 18.71 10.60 -7.16
N THR A 166 18.94 11.86 -6.83
CA THR A 166 20.19 12.60 -7.11
C THR A 166 20.86 13.00 -5.78
N GLU A 167 22.04 13.62 -5.86
CA GLU A 167 22.73 14.15 -4.68
C GLU A 167 21.89 15.21 -3.94
N ASN A 168 21.00 15.92 -4.64
CA ASN A 168 20.11 16.95 -4.10
C ASN A 168 18.70 16.39 -3.84
N LEU A 169 18.58 15.26 -3.17
CA LEU A 169 17.28 14.65 -2.86
C LEU A 169 16.45 15.54 -1.93
N THR A 170 15.24 15.88 -2.34
CA THR A 170 14.21 16.49 -1.50
C THR A 170 13.33 15.39 -0.89
N ILE A 171 13.18 15.40 0.44
CA ILE A 171 12.26 14.52 1.17
C ILE A 171 11.13 15.39 1.73
N GLY A 172 9.90 14.91 1.59
CA GLY A 172 8.71 15.62 2.06
C GLY A 172 8.05 16.49 0.98
N ASP A 173 8.45 16.31 -0.28
CA ASP A 173 7.75 16.93 -1.41
C ASP A 173 6.33 16.39 -1.53
N THR A 174 5.38 17.28 -1.88
CA THR A 174 3.96 16.97 -2.04
C THR A 174 3.45 17.30 -3.45
N SER A 175 4.35 17.50 -4.41
CA SER A 175 4.03 17.92 -5.78
C SER A 175 3.39 16.83 -6.63
N GLY A 176 3.42 15.56 -6.18
CA GLY A 176 2.75 14.45 -6.85
C GLY A 176 3.64 13.28 -7.26
N ASP A 177 4.90 13.25 -6.84
CA ASP A 177 5.75 12.05 -6.96
C ASP A 177 5.29 10.94 -6.00
N THR A 178 4.77 11.32 -4.83
CA THR A 178 4.14 10.43 -3.86
C THR A 178 2.77 10.99 -3.50
N VAL A 179 1.73 10.16 -3.55
CA VAL A 179 0.35 10.58 -3.26
C VAL A 179 -0.35 9.62 -2.30
N GLY A 180 -1.26 10.18 -1.51
CA GLY A 180 -2.32 9.43 -0.86
C GLY A 180 -3.59 9.45 -1.72
N ALA A 181 -4.47 8.49 -1.51
CA ALA A 181 -5.74 8.38 -2.19
C ALA A 181 -6.90 8.39 -1.18
N VAL A 182 -7.91 9.21 -1.43
CA VAL A 182 -9.21 9.13 -0.76
C VAL A 182 -10.18 8.47 -1.72
N VAL A 183 -10.79 7.37 -1.31
CA VAL A 183 -11.81 6.65 -2.08
C VAL A 183 -13.15 6.76 -1.37
N LYS A 184 -14.19 7.21 -2.07
CA LYS A 184 -15.56 7.34 -1.57
C LYS A 184 -16.50 6.48 -2.40
N LYS A 185 -17.25 5.62 -1.74
CA LYS A 185 -18.32 4.81 -2.35
C LYS A 185 -19.37 4.48 -1.29
N ASP A 186 -20.65 4.52 -1.64
CA ASP A 186 -21.78 4.16 -0.76
C ASP A 186 -21.76 4.88 0.60
N GLY A 187 -21.37 6.16 0.63
CA GLY A 187 -21.25 6.95 1.84
C GLY A 187 -20.09 6.57 2.77
N LYS A 188 -19.23 5.65 2.35
CA LYS A 188 -18.02 5.22 3.05
C LYS A 188 -16.77 5.87 2.48
N ARG A 189 -15.76 6.04 3.34
CA ARG A 189 -14.49 6.68 2.98
C ARG A 189 -13.29 5.87 3.44
N LEU A 190 -12.52 5.40 2.47
CA LEU A 190 -11.20 4.80 2.63
C LEU A 190 -10.13 5.86 2.35
N VAL A 191 -9.09 5.91 3.16
CA VAL A 191 -7.85 6.66 2.88
C VAL A 191 -6.68 5.68 2.80
N TYR A 192 -5.91 5.75 1.71
CA TYR A 192 -4.77 4.87 1.44
C TYR A 192 -3.50 5.71 1.25
N ILE A 193 -2.52 5.52 2.12
CA ILE A 193 -1.24 6.27 2.14
C ILE A 193 -0.11 5.25 2.42
N PRO A 194 0.38 4.51 1.40
CA PRO A 194 1.39 3.46 1.59
C PRO A 194 2.81 3.99 1.79
N GLY A 195 3.05 5.28 1.53
CA GLY A 195 4.32 5.94 1.73
C GLY A 195 4.12 7.37 2.21
N CYS A 196 4.80 7.76 3.30
CA CYS A 196 4.70 9.09 3.90
C CYS A 196 5.96 9.41 4.71
N ALA A 197 6.69 10.44 4.32
CA ALA A 197 7.93 10.82 5.01
C ALA A 197 7.70 11.43 6.40
N PHE A 198 6.58 12.13 6.58
CA PHE A 198 6.09 12.68 7.85
C PHE A 198 4.60 13.02 7.76
N VAL A 199 3.93 13.01 8.90
CA VAL A 199 2.51 13.37 8.99
C VAL A 199 2.39 14.86 9.23
N ASN A 200 1.81 15.58 8.26
CA ASN A 200 1.52 17.01 8.35
C ASN A 200 0.01 17.26 8.54
N ASP A 201 -0.38 18.53 8.70
CA ASP A 201 -1.76 18.92 8.94
C ASP A 201 -2.69 18.55 7.77
N ASP A 202 -2.20 18.56 6.51
CA ASP A 202 -3.01 18.15 5.36
C ASP A 202 -3.31 16.65 5.41
N VAL A 203 -2.31 15.81 5.72
CA VAL A 203 -2.51 14.36 5.94
C VAL A 203 -3.51 14.12 7.06
N LEU A 204 -3.39 14.83 8.21
CA LEU A 204 -4.32 14.69 9.33
C LEU A 204 -5.75 15.07 8.92
N ALA A 205 -5.91 16.18 8.20
CA ALA A 205 -7.22 16.64 7.71
C ALA A 205 -7.85 15.66 6.72
N ARG A 206 -7.04 15.03 5.86
CA ARG A 206 -7.50 13.99 4.90
C ARG A 206 -7.97 12.71 5.59
N VAL A 207 -7.37 12.38 6.71
CA VAL A 207 -7.64 11.13 7.45
C VAL A 207 -8.78 11.30 8.45
N GLU A 208 -8.99 12.50 9.01
CA GLU A 208 -10.05 12.78 10.01
C GLU A 208 -11.42 12.32 9.53
N GLY A 209 -12.09 11.49 10.32
CA GLY A 209 -13.43 10.95 10.06
C GLY A 209 -13.47 9.86 8.97
N ALA A 210 -12.34 9.26 8.58
CA ALA A 210 -12.34 8.12 7.65
C ALA A 210 -12.96 6.88 8.29
N ASP A 211 -13.68 6.08 7.49
CA ASP A 211 -14.14 4.76 7.93
C ASP A 211 -12.97 3.76 8.00
N LEU A 212 -12.01 3.89 7.07
CA LEU A 212 -10.83 3.03 7.00
C LEU A 212 -9.59 3.85 6.59
N LEU A 213 -8.50 3.68 7.33
CA LEU A 213 -7.17 4.18 6.97
C LEU A 213 -6.22 3.00 6.79
N LEU A 214 -5.60 2.90 5.62
CA LEU A 214 -4.39 2.11 5.43
C LEU A 214 -3.21 3.08 5.34
N PHE A 215 -2.27 2.94 6.25
CA PHE A 215 -1.14 3.86 6.39
C PHE A 215 0.20 3.16 6.37
N ASP A 216 1.22 3.89 5.94
CA ASP A 216 2.62 3.52 5.90
C ASP A 216 3.11 2.89 7.20
N GLY A 217 3.47 1.61 7.16
CA GLY A 217 4.00 0.83 8.26
C GLY A 217 5.44 0.36 8.01
N THR A 218 6.20 1.05 7.15
CA THR A 218 7.48 0.58 6.65
C THR A 218 8.46 0.25 7.77
N VAL A 219 8.72 1.15 8.69
CA VAL A 219 9.67 0.92 9.80
C VAL A 219 9.02 1.19 11.15
N PHE A 220 9.34 0.38 12.15
CA PHE A 220 8.90 0.64 13.53
C PHE A 220 9.74 1.75 14.17
N GLU A 221 11.05 1.68 14.03
CA GLU A 221 12.01 2.73 14.44
C GLU A 221 12.84 3.19 13.24
N ASP A 222 13.26 4.45 13.25
CA ASP A 222 13.91 5.09 12.11
C ASP A 222 15.19 4.38 11.66
N ASP A 223 15.97 3.86 12.59
CA ASP A 223 17.27 3.23 12.37
C ASP A 223 17.24 1.68 12.32
N GLU A 224 16.05 1.06 12.26
CA GLU A 224 15.92 -0.40 12.37
C GLU A 224 16.73 -1.18 11.33
N MET A 225 16.84 -0.67 10.09
CA MET A 225 17.65 -1.31 9.05
C MET A 225 19.15 -1.29 9.38
N GLN A 226 19.61 -0.18 9.94
CA GLN A 226 21.01 -0.03 10.37
C GLN A 226 21.32 -0.99 11.52
N ARG A 227 20.43 -1.07 12.52
CA ARG A 227 20.57 -2.00 13.66
C ARG A 227 20.50 -3.46 13.21
N ALA A 228 19.68 -3.77 12.21
CA ALA A 228 19.63 -5.11 11.64
C ALA A 228 20.83 -5.44 10.72
N GLY A 229 21.70 -4.47 10.42
CA GLY A 229 22.87 -4.65 9.57
C GLY A 229 22.56 -4.91 8.10
N VAL A 230 21.38 -4.52 7.61
CA VAL A 230 20.91 -4.80 6.24
C VAL A 230 20.86 -3.56 5.35
N GLY A 231 21.12 -2.38 5.90
CA GLY A 231 21.12 -1.15 5.13
C GLY A 231 21.70 0.02 5.92
N VAL A 232 22.07 1.08 5.20
CA VAL A 232 22.65 2.32 5.80
C VAL A 232 21.62 3.45 5.85
N LYS A 233 20.47 3.31 5.17
CA LYS A 233 19.42 4.31 5.15
C LYS A 233 18.51 4.15 6.37
N THR A 234 18.02 5.29 6.88
CA THR A 234 16.93 5.30 7.87
C THR A 234 15.57 5.32 7.18
N GLY A 235 14.50 5.07 7.91
CA GLY A 235 13.14 5.18 7.41
C GLY A 235 12.88 6.55 6.79
N ARG A 236 13.20 7.62 7.52
CA ARG A 236 13.04 9.00 7.03
C ARG A 236 13.85 9.28 5.77
N ARG A 237 15.09 8.75 5.68
CA ARG A 237 15.91 8.88 4.45
C ARG A 237 15.28 8.14 3.26
N MET A 238 14.50 7.10 3.51
CA MET A 238 13.76 6.37 2.48
C MET A 238 12.42 7.03 2.13
N GLY A 239 11.99 8.06 2.87
CA GLY A 239 10.71 8.74 2.66
C GLY A 239 9.56 8.13 3.46
N HIS A 240 9.87 7.44 4.57
CA HIS A 240 8.91 6.78 5.44
C HIS A 240 9.02 7.27 6.89
N VAL A 241 7.89 7.69 7.46
CA VAL A 241 7.79 8.05 8.87
C VAL A 241 7.87 6.78 9.73
N PRO A 242 8.66 6.75 10.81
CA PRO A 242 8.65 5.60 11.72
C PRO A 242 7.28 5.48 12.42
N ILE A 243 6.93 4.26 12.82
CA ILE A 243 5.71 4.01 13.59
C ILE A 243 5.84 4.59 15.00
N SER A 244 6.97 4.37 15.65
CA SER A 244 7.25 4.76 17.04
C SER A 244 8.04 6.07 17.14
N GLY A 245 8.20 6.55 18.38
CA GLY A 245 8.93 7.78 18.68
C GLY A 245 8.05 9.04 18.69
N PRO A 246 8.60 10.19 19.13
CA PRO A 246 7.83 11.43 19.37
C PRO A 246 7.21 12.01 18.08
N ASP A 247 7.82 11.78 16.92
CA ASP A 247 7.30 12.19 15.62
C ASP A 247 6.84 10.99 14.79
N GLY A 248 6.55 9.87 15.45
CA GLY A 248 6.07 8.65 14.80
C GLY A 248 4.58 8.70 14.49
N SER A 249 4.15 7.82 13.58
CA SER A 249 2.75 7.80 13.15
C SER A 249 1.77 7.44 14.28
N LEU A 250 2.17 6.61 15.26
CA LEU A 250 1.34 6.32 16.44
C LEU A 250 0.97 7.57 17.23
N ASP A 251 1.91 8.50 17.40
CA ASP A 251 1.67 9.75 18.12
C ASP A 251 0.95 10.78 17.25
N ALA A 252 1.29 10.87 15.97
CA ALA A 252 0.66 11.79 15.04
C ALA A 252 -0.86 11.54 14.93
N PHE A 253 -1.28 10.28 14.86
CA PHE A 253 -2.70 9.92 14.72
C PHE A 253 -3.44 9.69 16.04
N LYS A 254 -2.85 10.00 17.20
CA LYS A 254 -3.49 9.72 18.50
C LYS A 254 -4.81 10.45 18.74
N ALA A 255 -4.94 11.67 18.18
CA ALA A 255 -6.12 12.52 18.33
C ALA A 255 -7.11 12.41 17.16
N VAL A 256 -6.74 11.74 16.07
CA VAL A 256 -7.53 11.67 14.84
C VAL A 256 -8.58 10.57 14.95
N LYS A 257 -9.82 10.92 14.58
CA LYS A 257 -10.94 9.96 14.59
C LYS A 257 -10.99 9.19 13.30
N VAL A 258 -10.66 7.90 13.37
CA VAL A 258 -10.78 6.94 12.28
C VAL A 258 -11.39 5.67 12.84
N SER A 259 -12.38 5.11 12.13
CA SER A 259 -13.09 3.92 12.62
C SER A 259 -12.20 2.68 12.66
N ARG A 260 -11.35 2.48 11.62
CA ARG A 260 -10.42 1.37 11.53
C ARG A 260 -9.08 1.83 10.95
N LYS A 261 -7.98 1.50 11.61
CA LYS A 261 -6.61 1.90 11.24
C LYS A 261 -5.74 0.68 11.01
N VAL A 262 -5.09 0.59 9.86
CA VAL A 262 -4.30 -0.58 9.43
C VAL A 262 -2.95 -0.12 8.90
N TYR A 263 -1.85 -0.67 9.42
CA TYR A 263 -0.53 -0.52 8.82
C TYR A 263 -0.36 -1.44 7.62
N ILE A 264 0.18 -0.89 6.55
CA ILE A 264 0.51 -1.57 5.29
C ILE A 264 1.91 -1.15 4.83
N HIS A 265 2.45 -1.75 3.77
CA HIS A 265 3.79 -1.43 3.25
C HIS A 265 4.88 -1.65 4.31
N ILE A 266 4.91 -2.86 4.89
CA ILE A 266 5.73 -3.18 6.06
C ILE A 266 7.07 -3.74 5.60
N ASN A 267 8.18 -3.12 6.03
CA ASN A 267 9.52 -3.57 5.65
C ASN A 267 9.88 -4.91 6.33
N ASN A 268 10.72 -5.69 5.67
CA ASN A 268 11.15 -7.01 6.12
C ASN A 268 11.92 -7.03 7.45
N THR A 269 12.41 -5.87 7.91
CA THR A 269 13.09 -5.74 9.21
C THR A 269 12.14 -5.37 10.35
N ASN A 270 10.91 -4.96 10.03
CA ASN A 270 10.00 -4.40 11.00
C ASN A 270 9.46 -5.48 11.96
N PRO A 271 9.71 -5.33 13.28
CA PRO A 271 9.29 -6.33 14.27
C PRO A 271 7.78 -6.48 14.45
N ILE A 272 6.95 -5.55 13.91
CA ILE A 272 5.48 -5.72 13.93
C ILE A 272 5.02 -6.92 13.09
N LEU A 273 5.87 -7.45 12.19
CA LEU A 273 5.62 -8.67 11.44
C LEU A 273 5.56 -9.93 12.33
N ILE A 274 6.16 -9.85 13.53
CA ILE A 274 6.19 -10.97 14.49
C ILE A 274 4.96 -10.90 15.39
N GLU A 275 4.06 -11.86 15.29
CA GLU A 275 2.89 -11.96 16.16
C GLU A 275 3.31 -12.03 17.63
N GLY A 276 2.69 -11.18 18.47
CA GLY A 276 2.97 -11.11 19.89
C GLY A 276 4.32 -10.46 20.27
N SER A 277 5.05 -9.83 19.32
CA SER A 277 6.21 -8.99 19.67
C SER A 277 5.79 -7.80 20.54
N PRO A 278 6.71 -7.21 21.31
CA PRO A 278 6.42 -5.97 22.04
C PRO A 278 5.93 -4.84 21.14
N GLU A 279 6.52 -4.70 19.95
CA GLU A 279 6.20 -3.69 18.94
C GLU A 279 4.81 -3.93 18.35
N ARG A 280 4.48 -5.19 18.03
CA ARG A 280 3.15 -5.57 17.55
C ARG A 280 2.08 -5.23 18.61
N ARG A 281 2.31 -5.61 19.87
CA ARG A 281 1.39 -5.27 20.97
C ARG A 281 1.26 -3.76 21.19
N ALA A 282 2.34 -2.99 20.98
CA ALA A 282 2.31 -1.54 21.12
C ALA A 282 1.39 -0.87 20.08
N VAL A 283 1.41 -1.32 18.82
CA VAL A 283 0.51 -0.81 17.78
C VAL A 283 -0.94 -1.25 18.01
N GLU A 284 -1.17 -2.52 18.39
CA GLU A 284 -2.50 -3.06 18.69
C GLU A 284 -3.15 -2.35 19.88
N ALA A 285 -2.38 -2.05 20.93
CA ALA A 285 -2.85 -1.31 22.10
C ALA A 285 -3.28 0.14 21.78
N ARG A 286 -2.82 0.72 20.65
CA ARG A 286 -3.24 2.03 20.14
C ARG A 286 -4.37 1.93 19.11
N GLY A 287 -4.99 0.75 18.96
CA GLY A 287 -6.11 0.50 18.05
C GLY A 287 -5.71 0.45 16.57
N TRP A 288 -4.47 0.05 16.28
CA TRP A 288 -4.01 -0.24 14.94
C TRP A 288 -3.96 -1.74 14.69
N GLU A 289 -4.28 -2.12 13.47
CA GLU A 289 -4.08 -3.46 12.96
C GLU A 289 -2.82 -3.50 12.08
N VAL A 290 -2.25 -4.68 11.91
CA VAL A 290 -1.15 -4.93 10.98
C VAL A 290 -1.70 -5.79 9.85
N SER A 291 -1.65 -5.26 8.62
CA SER A 291 -2.19 -5.95 7.45
C SER A 291 -1.44 -7.24 7.14
N GLU A 292 -2.13 -8.14 6.49
CA GLU A 292 -1.56 -9.33 5.85
C GLU A 292 -2.19 -9.53 4.47
N ASP A 293 -1.50 -10.27 3.62
CA ASP A 293 -1.98 -10.59 2.28
C ASP A 293 -3.29 -11.37 2.38
N GLY A 294 -4.27 -10.99 1.56
CA GLY A 294 -5.61 -11.58 1.58
C GLY A 294 -6.55 -10.98 2.63
N LEU A 295 -6.16 -9.99 3.43
CA LEU A 295 -7.06 -9.32 4.38
C LEU A 295 -8.17 -8.60 3.61
N GLU A 296 -9.41 -9.04 3.81
CA GLU A 296 -10.61 -8.41 3.26
C GLU A 296 -11.23 -7.46 4.29
N ILE A 297 -11.60 -6.27 3.86
CA ILE A 297 -12.26 -5.27 4.71
C ILE A 297 -13.47 -4.68 3.97
N ALA A 298 -14.62 -4.69 4.64
CA ALA A 298 -15.76 -3.85 4.26
C ALA A 298 -15.77 -2.61 5.14
N ALA A 299 -15.65 -1.41 4.55
CA ALA A 299 -15.61 -0.16 5.31
C ALA A 299 -16.94 0.05 6.05
N GLY A 300 -16.87 0.31 7.35
CA GLY A 300 -18.02 0.42 8.26
C GLY A 300 -18.31 -0.86 9.06
N GLU A 301 -17.64 -1.96 8.81
CA GLU A 301 -17.61 -3.08 9.73
C GLU A 301 -16.60 -2.80 10.84
N ALA A 302 -16.98 -3.07 12.10
CA ALA A 302 -16.06 -3.03 13.21
C ALA A 302 -14.95 -4.07 12.99
N ALA A 303 -13.72 -3.79 13.46
CA ALA A 303 -12.65 -4.77 13.45
C ALA A 303 -13.16 -6.09 14.02
N SER A 304 -13.15 -7.15 13.22
CA SER A 304 -13.49 -8.47 13.72
C SER A 304 -12.39 -8.86 14.72
N VAL A 305 -12.75 -8.95 15.99
CA VAL A 305 -11.91 -9.67 16.96
C VAL A 305 -11.82 -11.08 16.40
N HIS A 306 -10.68 -11.46 15.86
CA HIS A 306 -10.43 -12.82 15.46
C HIS A 306 -10.62 -13.68 16.71
N ASP A 307 -11.77 -14.35 16.75
CA ASP A 307 -12.08 -15.39 17.72
C ASP A 307 -11.01 -16.47 17.53
N ARG A 308 -10.00 -16.45 18.41
CA ARG A 308 -8.96 -17.49 18.44
C ARG A 308 -9.61 -18.72 19.01
N GLY A 309 -10.53 -19.32 18.20
CA GLY A 309 -11.16 -20.59 18.47
C GLY A 309 -10.09 -21.65 18.61
N SER A 310 -9.90 -22.05 19.85
CA SER A 310 -9.40 -23.36 20.30
C SER A 310 -9.87 -24.45 19.33
N THR A 311 -8.96 -24.99 18.52
CA THR A 311 -9.08 -26.36 18.03
C THR A 311 -8.07 -27.21 18.79
N ALA A 312 -8.50 -27.60 19.99
CA ALA A 312 -8.01 -28.84 20.63
C ALA A 312 -8.80 -29.99 20.01
N ALA A 313 -8.13 -30.86 19.29
CA ALA A 313 -8.28 -32.31 19.22
C ALA A 313 -7.34 -32.86 18.13
#